data_36b25b3cfb391fba7b3e3d5b08ff1269
#
_entry.id   36b25b3cfb391fba7b3e3d5b08ff1269
#
_cell.length_a   1.000
_cell.length_b   1.000
_cell.length_c   1.000
_cell.angle_alpha   90.00
_cell.angle_beta   90.00
_cell.angle_gamma   90.00
#
_symmetry.space_group_name_H-M   'P 1'
#
loop_
_entity.id
_entity.type
_entity.pdbx_description
1 polymer ?
#
loop_
_entity_poly.entity_id
_entity_poly.type
_entity_poly.pdbx_seq_one_letter_code
_entity_poly.pdbx_strand_id
1 'polypeptide(L)'
;MSFDFVDYKKDFPLLMQQDVAYLDSAATAQRPASVLQAEKEFYEQANANPLRGLYSLSVEATEAIAKVRQQIADLIGAVQANEVVFTRNTSESLNLVAKSFAPTVLEPGDEVVITIMEHHSNLIPWQQVCRETGAKLVYLYPDEDGIIQPEEMDKKIGPKTKILSVVHVSNVLGVENPVVELGRRVHEQGGYFVVDGAQSTPHIPVNVEEIGADFFALSAHKIFGPFGMGVLWGKDELLRAMPPFLTGGEMIDSVTEQDATWAPVP
;
A
#
# COMPACT_ATOMS: atom_id res chain seq x y z
N MET A 1 5.66 30.05 10.12
CA MET A 1 7.02 29.59 10.43
C MET A 1 7.78 29.53 9.11
N SER A 2 8.93 30.22 8.99
CA SER A 2 9.80 30.06 7.82
C SER A 2 10.53 28.73 7.94
N PHE A 3 10.36 27.82 6.99
CA PHE A 3 11.11 26.58 6.92
C PHE A 3 12.57 26.88 6.57
N ASP A 4 13.50 26.55 7.45
CA ASP A 4 14.92 26.60 7.16
C ASP A 4 15.40 25.23 6.67
N PHE A 5 15.45 25.06 5.35
CA PHE A 5 15.88 23.81 4.70
C PHE A 5 17.30 23.37 5.08
N VAL A 6 18.17 24.31 5.50
CA VAL A 6 19.54 24.01 5.92
C VAL A 6 19.53 23.25 7.25
N ASP A 7 18.61 23.56 8.15
CA ASP A 7 18.49 22.86 9.43
C ASP A 7 17.99 21.42 9.25
N TYR A 8 17.02 21.17 8.36
CA TYR A 8 16.52 19.81 8.11
C TYR A 8 17.58 18.87 7.54
N LYS A 9 18.51 19.36 6.71
CA LYS A 9 19.62 18.54 6.19
C LYS A 9 20.44 17.88 7.30
N LYS A 10 20.54 18.52 8.47
CA LYS A 10 21.29 18.00 9.64
C LYS A 10 20.71 16.70 10.21
N ASP A 11 19.43 16.47 10.01
CA ASP A 11 18.75 15.25 10.47
C ASP A 11 19.12 14.02 9.64
N PHE A 12 19.76 14.21 8.48
CA PHE A 12 20.09 13.13 7.53
C PHE A 12 21.60 12.86 7.50
N PRO A 13 22.10 11.85 8.22
CA PRO A 13 23.54 11.60 8.35
C PRO A 13 24.26 11.43 7.01
N LEU A 14 23.64 10.77 6.02
CA LEU A 14 24.22 10.58 4.70
C LEU A 14 24.48 11.92 4.01
N LEU A 15 23.50 12.84 4.07
CA LEU A 15 23.59 14.15 3.42
C LEU A 15 24.59 15.08 4.11
N MET A 16 24.92 14.82 5.38
CA MET A 16 25.96 15.54 6.13
C MET A 16 27.37 15.00 5.85
N GLN A 17 27.48 13.72 5.47
CA GLN A 17 28.77 13.07 5.20
C GLN A 17 29.19 13.14 3.73
N GLN A 18 28.25 13.42 2.84
CA GLN A 18 28.49 13.48 1.40
C GLN A 18 28.26 14.89 0.86
N ASP A 19 29.16 15.36 0.00
CA ASP A 19 28.96 16.61 -0.77
C ASP A 19 28.15 16.30 -2.03
N VAL A 20 26.85 16.09 -1.83
CA VAL A 20 25.92 15.69 -2.90
C VAL A 20 24.58 16.42 -2.76
N ALA A 21 24.02 16.83 -3.89
CA ALA A 21 22.62 17.20 -4.01
C ALA A 21 21.81 15.93 -4.35
N TYR A 22 21.13 15.35 -3.35
CA TYR A 22 20.34 14.14 -3.55
C TYR A 22 18.97 14.50 -4.10
N LEU A 23 18.70 14.19 -5.37
CA LEU A 23 17.47 14.52 -6.10
C LEU A 23 16.65 13.30 -6.49
N ASP A 24 16.92 12.12 -5.91
CA ASP A 24 16.30 10.85 -6.26
C ASP A 24 15.36 10.30 -5.15
N SER A 25 14.71 11.21 -4.39
CA SER A 25 13.81 10.84 -3.30
C SER A 25 12.55 10.08 -3.79
N ALA A 26 12.16 10.28 -5.04
CA ALA A 26 11.06 9.51 -5.65
C ALA A 26 11.39 8.01 -5.78
N ALA A 27 12.66 7.65 -5.96
CA ALA A 27 13.11 6.26 -5.92
C ALA A 27 13.21 5.75 -4.48
N THR A 28 13.89 6.50 -3.59
CA THR A 28 13.96 6.21 -2.15
C THR A 28 14.37 7.46 -1.37
N ALA A 29 13.67 7.78 -0.29
CA ALA A 29 14.05 8.88 0.60
C ALA A 29 15.26 8.52 1.47
N GLN A 30 16.06 9.50 1.88
CA GLN A 30 17.13 9.30 2.86
C GLN A 30 16.56 9.09 4.26
N ARG A 31 17.29 8.37 5.13
CA ARG A 31 16.85 8.05 6.50
C ARG A 31 17.31 9.13 7.46
N PRO A 32 16.41 9.74 8.24
CA PRO A 32 16.82 10.61 9.33
C PRO A 32 17.49 9.83 10.46
N ALA A 33 18.33 10.51 11.21
CA ALA A 33 19.07 9.94 12.34
C ALA A 33 18.12 9.27 13.38
N SER A 34 16.94 9.85 13.59
CA SER A 34 15.92 9.32 14.50
C SER A 34 15.42 7.92 14.10
N VAL A 35 15.24 7.67 12.80
CA VAL A 35 14.82 6.34 12.30
C VAL A 35 15.93 5.31 12.46
N LEU A 36 17.17 5.68 12.11
CA LEU A 36 18.33 4.80 12.30
C LEU A 36 18.56 4.46 13.77
N GLN A 37 18.37 5.44 14.66
CA GLN A 37 18.51 5.27 16.09
C GLN A 37 17.40 4.38 16.68
N ALA A 38 16.15 4.57 16.25
CA ALA A 38 15.02 3.75 16.70
C ALA A 38 15.20 2.26 16.32
N GLU A 39 15.71 1.97 15.12
CA GLU A 39 16.02 0.60 14.70
C GLU A 39 17.12 -0.02 15.57
N LYS A 40 18.19 0.74 15.82
CA LYS A 40 19.28 0.31 16.69
C LYS A 40 18.81 0.06 18.13
N GLU A 41 18.05 0.98 18.71
CA GLU A 41 17.52 0.85 20.08
C GLU A 41 16.60 -0.35 20.22
N PHE A 42 15.78 -0.64 19.23
CA PHE A 42 14.93 -1.83 19.24
C PHE A 42 15.79 -3.09 19.38
N TYR A 43 16.83 -3.26 18.56
CA TYR A 43 17.69 -4.44 18.63
C TYR A 43 18.51 -4.52 19.93
N GLU A 44 18.93 -3.40 20.47
CA GLU A 44 19.75 -3.36 21.69
C GLU A 44 18.92 -3.52 22.98
N GLN A 45 17.65 -3.10 23.00
CA GLN A 45 16.89 -2.94 24.24
C GLN A 45 15.57 -3.70 24.29
N ALA A 46 14.91 -3.96 23.13
CA ALA A 46 13.54 -4.48 23.11
C ALA A 46 13.33 -5.65 22.12
N ASN A 47 14.41 -6.21 21.56
CA ASN A 47 14.30 -7.28 20.57
C ASN A 47 13.72 -8.56 21.17
N ALA A 48 12.45 -8.82 20.91
CA ALA A 48 11.74 -10.02 21.31
C ALA A 48 10.68 -10.42 20.28
N ASN A 49 10.26 -11.69 20.30
CA ASN A 49 9.16 -12.15 19.47
C ASN A 49 7.83 -11.58 20.00
N PRO A 50 7.09 -10.80 19.18
CA PRO A 50 5.79 -10.26 19.59
C PRO A 50 4.71 -11.36 19.65
N LEU A 51 3.55 -11.04 20.23
CA LEU A 51 2.28 -11.77 20.25
C LEU A 51 2.22 -13.01 21.13
N ARG A 52 3.28 -13.83 21.25
CA ARG A 52 3.20 -15.14 21.92
C ARG A 52 3.88 -15.23 23.30
N GLY A 53 4.70 -14.26 23.64
CA GLY A 53 5.43 -14.27 24.92
C GLY A 53 4.66 -13.59 26.04
N LEU A 54 4.75 -14.17 27.26
CA LEU A 54 4.18 -13.57 28.49
C LEU A 54 5.24 -12.79 29.30
N TYR A 55 6.47 -12.68 28.82
CA TYR A 55 7.53 -11.92 29.46
C TYR A 55 7.59 -10.48 28.97
N SER A 56 8.13 -9.55 29.74
CA SER A 56 8.04 -8.11 29.52
C SER A 56 8.45 -7.67 28.13
N LEU A 57 9.61 -8.13 27.61
CA LEU A 57 10.08 -7.75 26.28
C LEU A 57 9.13 -8.16 25.15
N SER A 58 8.47 -9.33 25.25
CA SER A 58 7.49 -9.76 24.26
C SER A 58 6.22 -8.90 24.31
N VAL A 59 5.78 -8.51 25.48
CA VAL A 59 4.64 -7.59 25.67
C VAL A 59 4.98 -6.22 25.07
N GLU A 60 6.16 -5.67 25.40
CA GLU A 60 6.63 -4.39 24.87
C GLU A 60 6.73 -4.39 23.34
N ALA A 61 7.26 -5.47 22.75
CA ALA A 61 7.33 -5.63 21.29
C ALA A 61 5.92 -5.69 20.65
N THR A 62 4.97 -6.36 21.31
CA THR A 62 3.57 -6.44 20.87
C THR A 62 2.90 -5.06 20.90
N GLU A 63 3.06 -4.34 21.99
CA GLU A 63 2.52 -2.98 22.15
C GLU A 63 3.14 -2.00 21.14
N ALA A 64 4.45 -2.13 20.84
CA ALA A 64 5.13 -1.33 19.87
C ALA A 64 4.54 -1.52 18.46
N ILE A 65 4.27 -2.77 18.05
CA ILE A 65 3.64 -3.07 16.74
C ILE A 65 2.23 -2.49 16.70
N ALA A 66 1.42 -2.67 17.75
CA ALA A 66 0.07 -2.14 17.82
C ALA A 66 0.06 -0.60 17.72
N LYS A 67 1.00 0.06 18.42
CA LYS A 67 1.17 1.51 18.35
C LYS A 67 1.53 1.99 16.95
N VAL A 68 2.49 1.33 16.27
CA VAL A 68 2.89 1.70 14.91
C VAL A 68 1.73 1.49 13.94
N ARG A 69 0.95 0.43 14.10
CA ARG A 69 -0.24 0.17 13.28
C ARG A 69 -1.26 1.30 13.41
N GLN A 70 -1.51 1.78 14.63
CA GLN A 70 -2.38 2.94 14.85
C GLN A 70 -1.81 4.21 14.22
N GLN A 71 -0.51 4.48 14.38
CA GLN A 71 0.13 5.65 13.78
C GLN A 71 0.05 5.65 12.24
N ILE A 72 0.14 4.48 11.61
CA ILE A 72 -0.05 4.37 10.16
C ILE A 72 -1.52 4.62 9.80
N ALA A 73 -2.48 4.07 10.55
CA ALA A 73 -3.89 4.35 10.34
C ALA A 73 -4.18 5.86 10.42
N ASP A 74 -3.67 6.52 11.45
CA ASP A 74 -3.80 7.98 11.63
C ASP A 74 -3.16 8.76 10.45
N LEU A 75 -1.99 8.30 9.96
CA LEU A 75 -1.27 8.95 8.85
C LEU A 75 -2.06 8.97 7.54
N ILE A 76 -2.79 7.88 7.27
CA ILE A 76 -3.55 7.73 6.01
C ILE A 76 -5.05 7.99 6.18
N GLY A 77 -5.50 8.44 7.35
CA GLY A 77 -6.90 8.74 7.65
C GLY A 77 -7.80 7.50 7.71
N ALA A 78 -7.25 6.33 8.03
CA ALA A 78 -8.02 5.09 8.22
C ALA A 78 -8.78 5.09 9.56
N VAL A 79 -9.98 4.52 9.56
CA VAL A 79 -10.84 4.49 10.77
C VAL A 79 -10.33 3.49 11.81
N GLN A 80 -9.78 2.36 11.37
CA GLN A 80 -9.39 1.27 12.24
C GLN A 80 -7.95 0.80 11.98
N ALA A 81 -7.19 0.59 13.06
CA ALA A 81 -5.82 0.10 12.95
C ALA A 81 -5.73 -1.35 12.44
N ASN A 82 -6.77 -2.18 12.65
CA ASN A 82 -6.83 -3.55 12.14
C ASN A 82 -6.99 -3.64 10.61
N GLU A 83 -7.21 -2.53 9.93
CA GLU A 83 -7.20 -2.43 8.46
C GLU A 83 -5.79 -2.24 7.87
N VAL A 84 -4.79 -2.07 8.72
CA VAL A 84 -3.38 -1.90 8.33
C VAL A 84 -2.65 -3.23 8.37
N VAL A 85 -2.19 -3.72 7.24
CA VAL A 85 -1.41 -4.96 7.08
C VAL A 85 0.02 -4.61 6.72
N PHE A 86 0.99 -5.06 7.53
CA PHE A 86 2.41 -4.88 7.22
C PHE A 86 2.86 -5.83 6.11
N THR A 87 3.55 -5.26 5.14
CA THR A 87 4.15 -5.96 4.00
C THR A 87 5.62 -5.55 3.86
N ARG A 88 6.32 -6.08 2.86
CA ARG A 88 7.71 -5.68 2.59
C ARG A 88 7.82 -4.39 1.77
N ASN A 89 6.81 -4.04 1.01
CA ASN A 89 6.74 -2.83 0.17
C ASN A 89 5.41 -2.77 -0.58
N THR A 90 5.14 -1.66 -1.30
CA THR A 90 3.96 -1.50 -2.18
C THR A 90 3.84 -2.63 -3.22
N SER A 91 4.96 -3.13 -3.77
CA SER A 91 4.90 -4.23 -4.76
C SER A 91 4.31 -5.50 -4.16
N GLU A 92 4.68 -5.86 -2.92
CA GLU A 92 4.07 -7.00 -2.23
C GLU A 92 2.60 -6.74 -1.90
N SER A 93 2.26 -5.54 -1.43
CA SER A 93 0.87 -5.14 -1.15
C SER A 93 -0.03 -5.31 -2.38
N LEU A 94 0.38 -4.80 -3.52
CA LEU A 94 -0.38 -4.92 -4.77
C LEU A 94 -0.43 -6.36 -5.30
N ASN A 95 0.64 -7.15 -5.15
CA ASN A 95 0.62 -8.58 -5.45
C ASN A 95 -0.33 -9.34 -4.53
N LEU A 96 -0.40 -8.97 -3.24
CA LEU A 96 -1.32 -9.58 -2.28
C LEU A 96 -2.77 -9.35 -2.73
N VAL A 97 -3.15 -8.12 -3.08
CA VAL A 97 -4.49 -7.83 -3.61
C VAL A 97 -4.75 -8.60 -4.92
N ALA A 98 -3.82 -8.56 -5.87
CA ALA A 98 -3.99 -9.22 -7.16
C ALA A 98 -4.07 -10.75 -7.06
N LYS A 99 -3.36 -11.39 -6.11
CA LYS A 99 -3.29 -12.85 -6.02
C LYS A 99 -4.25 -13.46 -5.00
N SER A 100 -4.61 -12.71 -3.96
CA SER A 100 -5.53 -13.24 -2.93
C SER A 100 -6.94 -12.70 -3.12
N PHE A 101 -7.12 -11.40 -3.33
CA PHE A 101 -8.46 -10.82 -3.47
C PHE A 101 -9.03 -10.97 -4.87
N ALA A 102 -8.29 -10.58 -5.91
CA ALA A 102 -8.83 -10.49 -7.26
C ALA A 102 -9.44 -11.82 -7.79
N PRO A 103 -8.84 -13.01 -7.55
CA PRO A 103 -9.44 -14.28 -7.96
C PRO A 103 -10.78 -14.60 -7.28
N THR A 104 -11.11 -13.96 -6.16
CA THR A 104 -12.39 -14.19 -5.47
C THR A 104 -13.55 -13.41 -6.07
N VAL A 105 -13.25 -12.40 -6.90
CA VAL A 105 -14.26 -11.47 -7.48
C VAL A 105 -14.25 -11.43 -9.00
N LEU A 106 -13.18 -11.88 -9.66
CA LEU A 106 -13.05 -11.87 -11.12
C LEU A 106 -13.60 -13.15 -11.76
N GLU A 107 -14.40 -12.95 -12.79
CA GLU A 107 -14.90 -13.99 -13.68
C GLU A 107 -14.40 -13.80 -15.13
N PRO A 108 -14.41 -14.84 -15.98
CA PRO A 108 -14.05 -14.70 -17.38
C PRO A 108 -14.91 -13.65 -18.10
N GLY A 109 -14.24 -12.65 -18.67
CA GLY A 109 -14.86 -11.54 -19.39
C GLY A 109 -15.05 -10.27 -18.57
N ASP A 110 -14.84 -10.30 -17.25
CA ASP A 110 -14.71 -9.11 -16.42
C ASP A 110 -13.50 -8.26 -16.83
N GLU A 111 -13.46 -7.03 -16.35
CA GLU A 111 -12.40 -6.08 -16.68
C GLU A 111 -11.68 -5.58 -15.42
N VAL A 112 -10.34 -5.62 -15.49
CA VAL A 112 -9.46 -4.88 -14.59
C VAL A 112 -9.00 -3.65 -15.32
N VAL A 113 -9.32 -2.46 -14.80
CA VAL A 113 -8.93 -1.18 -15.41
C VAL A 113 -7.74 -0.61 -14.65
N ILE A 114 -6.72 -0.17 -15.38
CA ILE A 114 -5.54 0.51 -14.83
C ILE A 114 -5.20 1.72 -15.71
N THR A 115 -4.30 2.60 -15.25
CA THR A 115 -3.77 3.63 -16.13
C THR A 115 -2.55 3.13 -16.91
N ILE A 116 -2.21 3.77 -18.03
CA ILE A 116 -0.94 3.52 -18.73
C ILE A 116 0.27 4.07 -17.94
N MET A 117 0.02 4.93 -16.94
CA MET A 117 1.04 5.58 -16.10
C MET A 117 1.48 4.73 -14.90
N GLU A 118 0.96 3.51 -14.75
CA GLU A 118 1.23 2.68 -13.59
C GLU A 118 2.71 2.29 -13.47
N HIS A 119 3.21 2.29 -12.25
CA HIS A 119 4.45 1.60 -11.95
C HIS A 119 4.29 0.10 -12.25
N HIS A 120 5.35 -0.59 -12.67
CA HIS A 120 5.30 -2.01 -13.00
C HIS A 120 4.72 -2.88 -11.86
N SER A 121 4.86 -2.45 -10.61
CA SER A 121 4.25 -3.12 -9.44
C SER A 121 2.72 -3.09 -9.45
N ASN A 122 2.11 -2.09 -10.11
CA ASN A 122 0.66 -1.98 -10.29
C ASN A 122 0.20 -2.30 -11.73
N LEU A 123 1.05 -2.92 -12.51
CA LEU A 123 0.77 -3.38 -13.88
C LEU A 123 0.90 -4.90 -13.99
N ILE A 124 2.07 -5.43 -13.66
CA ILE A 124 2.41 -6.83 -13.92
C ILE A 124 1.52 -7.83 -13.16
N PRO A 125 1.18 -7.60 -11.86
CA PRO A 125 0.26 -8.48 -11.14
C PRO A 125 -1.12 -8.57 -11.82
N TRP A 126 -1.64 -7.44 -12.32
CA TRP A 126 -2.92 -7.40 -13.03
C TRP A 126 -2.88 -8.11 -14.37
N GLN A 127 -1.76 -8.02 -15.11
CA GLN A 127 -1.57 -8.82 -16.32
C GLN A 127 -1.60 -10.32 -16.03
N GLN A 128 -1.02 -10.74 -14.90
CA GLN A 128 -0.99 -12.15 -14.51
C GLN A 128 -2.38 -12.65 -14.12
N VAL A 129 -3.06 -11.97 -13.20
CA VAL A 129 -4.38 -12.41 -12.72
C VAL A 129 -5.42 -12.38 -13.83
N CYS A 130 -5.38 -11.41 -14.75
CA CYS A 130 -6.29 -11.41 -15.90
C CYS A 130 -6.09 -12.64 -16.80
N ARG A 131 -4.86 -13.10 -17.00
CA ARG A 131 -4.59 -14.35 -17.75
C ARG A 131 -5.10 -15.59 -17.02
N GLU A 132 -4.97 -15.62 -15.70
CA GLU A 132 -5.37 -16.75 -14.87
C GLU A 132 -6.89 -16.87 -14.72
N THR A 133 -7.59 -15.73 -14.62
CA THR A 133 -9.06 -15.69 -14.43
C THR A 133 -9.86 -15.58 -15.72
N GLY A 134 -9.22 -15.27 -16.86
CA GLY A 134 -9.91 -14.97 -18.12
C GLY A 134 -10.51 -13.56 -18.17
N ALA A 135 -10.22 -12.71 -17.20
CA ALA A 135 -10.55 -11.29 -17.21
C ALA A 135 -9.70 -10.53 -18.25
N LYS A 136 -10.11 -9.30 -18.57
CA LYS A 136 -9.42 -8.43 -19.52
C LYS A 136 -8.76 -7.27 -18.82
N LEU A 137 -7.52 -6.98 -19.17
CA LEU A 137 -6.84 -5.76 -18.74
C LEU A 137 -7.18 -4.61 -19.70
N VAL A 138 -7.69 -3.52 -19.16
CA VAL A 138 -8.11 -2.31 -19.88
C VAL A 138 -7.29 -1.13 -19.37
N TYR A 139 -6.88 -0.25 -20.30
CA TYR A 139 -6.06 0.90 -19.97
C TYR A 139 -6.83 2.21 -20.11
N LEU A 140 -6.71 3.09 -19.10
CA LEU A 140 -7.03 4.51 -19.17
C LEU A 140 -5.80 5.26 -19.71
N TYR A 141 -6.01 6.12 -20.68
CA TYR A 141 -4.97 6.94 -21.28
C TYR A 141 -5.15 8.40 -20.88
N PRO A 142 -4.10 9.04 -20.35
CA PRO A 142 -4.12 10.49 -20.14
C PRO A 142 -4.03 11.23 -21.47
N ASP A 143 -4.36 12.50 -21.43
CA ASP A 143 -4.09 13.45 -22.50
C ASP A 143 -2.59 13.85 -22.57
N GLU A 144 -2.27 14.86 -23.40
CA GLU A 144 -0.89 15.35 -23.59
C GLU A 144 -0.31 16.00 -22.33
N ASP A 145 -1.15 16.48 -21.41
CA ASP A 145 -0.77 17.06 -20.13
C ASP A 145 -0.65 16.01 -19.01
N GLY A 146 -0.91 14.74 -19.30
CA GLY A 146 -0.87 13.65 -18.35
C GLY A 146 -2.16 13.48 -17.55
N ILE A 147 -3.26 14.15 -17.91
CA ILE A 147 -4.52 14.17 -17.18
C ILE A 147 -5.50 13.14 -17.75
N ILE A 148 -6.09 12.32 -16.90
CA ILE A 148 -7.18 11.40 -17.30
C ILE A 148 -8.47 12.21 -17.36
N GLN A 149 -8.98 12.41 -18.56
CA GLN A 149 -10.18 13.18 -18.81
C GLN A 149 -11.46 12.40 -18.50
N PRO A 150 -12.56 13.06 -18.09
CA PRO A 150 -13.84 12.41 -17.80
C PRO A 150 -14.34 11.51 -18.92
N GLU A 151 -14.15 11.91 -20.18
CA GLU A 151 -14.57 11.17 -21.37
C GLU A 151 -13.84 9.83 -21.52
N GLU A 152 -12.55 9.76 -21.09
CA GLU A 152 -11.80 8.50 -21.09
C GLU A 152 -12.32 7.58 -19.98
N MET A 153 -12.65 8.14 -18.81
CA MET A 153 -13.27 7.39 -17.72
C MET A 153 -14.63 6.81 -18.13
N ASP A 154 -15.51 7.64 -18.73
CA ASP A 154 -16.84 7.22 -19.21
C ASP A 154 -16.76 6.10 -20.26
N LYS A 155 -15.72 6.11 -21.09
CA LYS A 155 -15.50 5.13 -22.14
C LYS A 155 -14.99 3.79 -21.60
N LYS A 156 -14.22 3.80 -20.50
CA LYS A 156 -13.45 2.64 -20.05
C LYS A 156 -13.95 2.02 -18.75
N ILE A 157 -14.60 2.80 -17.88
CA ILE A 157 -15.18 2.31 -16.62
C ILE A 157 -16.65 2.03 -16.86
N GLY A 158 -17.04 0.76 -16.85
CA GLY A 158 -18.39 0.34 -17.15
C GLY A 158 -18.83 -0.92 -16.39
N PRO A 159 -19.98 -1.51 -16.73
CA PRO A 159 -20.57 -2.62 -15.97
C PRO A 159 -19.71 -3.89 -15.88
N LYS A 160 -18.68 -4.01 -16.69
CA LYS A 160 -17.71 -5.11 -16.63
C LYS A 160 -16.50 -4.82 -15.76
N THR A 161 -16.32 -3.56 -15.35
CA THR A 161 -15.19 -3.14 -14.50
C THR A 161 -15.38 -3.69 -13.09
N LYS A 162 -14.65 -4.74 -12.77
CA LYS A 162 -14.65 -5.35 -11.43
C LYS A 162 -13.59 -4.77 -10.51
N ILE A 163 -12.45 -4.39 -11.09
CA ILE A 163 -11.34 -3.77 -10.33
C ILE A 163 -10.84 -2.58 -11.13
N LEU A 164 -10.68 -1.46 -10.45
CA LEU A 164 -9.92 -0.30 -10.93
C LEU A 164 -8.71 -0.15 -10.02
N SER A 165 -7.49 -0.19 -10.59
CA SER A 165 -6.25 -0.03 -9.82
C SER A 165 -5.43 1.11 -10.41
N VAL A 166 -5.18 2.16 -9.61
CA VAL A 166 -4.60 3.42 -10.11
C VAL A 166 -3.51 3.94 -9.18
N VAL A 167 -2.40 4.39 -9.76
CA VAL A 167 -1.41 5.19 -9.04
C VAL A 167 -2.01 6.56 -8.68
N HIS A 168 -1.92 6.95 -7.41
CA HIS A 168 -2.45 8.24 -6.96
C HIS A 168 -1.63 9.42 -7.51
N VAL A 169 -0.29 9.35 -7.35
CA VAL A 169 0.65 10.29 -7.95
C VAL A 169 1.66 9.52 -8.80
N SER A 170 1.78 9.86 -10.07
CA SER A 170 2.69 9.17 -11.00
C SER A 170 4.15 9.39 -10.58
N ASN A 171 4.91 8.31 -10.46
CA ASN A 171 6.34 8.35 -10.19
C ASN A 171 7.20 8.88 -11.35
N VAL A 172 6.64 8.96 -12.55
CA VAL A 172 7.32 9.42 -13.76
C VAL A 172 6.89 10.85 -14.12
N LEU A 173 5.58 11.09 -14.16
CA LEU A 173 5.04 12.39 -14.60
C LEU A 173 4.86 13.38 -13.45
N GLY A 174 4.77 12.91 -12.19
CA GLY A 174 4.47 13.76 -11.04
C GLY A 174 3.03 14.30 -11.03
N VAL A 175 2.16 13.77 -11.87
CA VAL A 175 0.74 14.15 -11.97
C VAL A 175 -0.05 13.41 -10.91
N GLU A 176 -0.95 14.12 -10.25
CA GLU A 176 -1.95 13.57 -9.33
C GLU A 176 -3.19 13.12 -10.12
N ASN A 177 -3.56 11.85 -10.00
CA ASN A 177 -4.76 11.32 -10.63
C ASN A 177 -6.02 11.68 -9.81
N PRO A 178 -7.18 11.86 -10.44
CA PRO A 178 -8.43 12.23 -9.77
C PRO A 178 -9.06 11.01 -9.06
N VAL A 179 -8.36 10.47 -8.04
CA VAL A 179 -8.69 9.20 -7.39
C VAL A 179 -10.08 9.18 -6.75
N VAL A 180 -10.56 10.31 -6.20
CA VAL A 180 -11.91 10.41 -5.63
C VAL A 180 -12.99 10.16 -6.70
N GLU A 181 -12.84 10.78 -7.87
CA GLU A 181 -13.78 10.62 -8.99
C GLU A 181 -13.69 9.20 -9.58
N LEU A 182 -12.49 8.67 -9.73
CA LEU A 182 -12.25 7.30 -10.21
C LEU A 182 -12.87 6.26 -9.28
N GLY A 183 -12.69 6.41 -7.95
CA GLY A 183 -13.30 5.56 -6.94
C GLY A 183 -14.82 5.59 -7.00
N ARG A 184 -15.42 6.80 -7.04
CA ARG A 184 -16.86 6.95 -7.18
C ARG A 184 -17.42 6.22 -8.41
N ARG A 185 -16.75 6.37 -9.56
CA ARG A 185 -17.21 5.75 -10.83
C ARG A 185 -17.15 4.23 -10.80
N VAL A 186 -16.09 3.64 -10.29
CA VAL A 186 -16.00 2.17 -10.22
C VAL A 186 -16.99 1.60 -9.21
N HIS A 187 -17.23 2.28 -8.09
CA HIS A 187 -18.22 1.85 -7.10
C HIS A 187 -19.65 1.92 -7.66
N GLU A 188 -19.98 2.91 -8.49
CA GLU A 188 -21.28 2.99 -9.18
C GLU A 188 -21.51 1.80 -10.12
N GLN A 189 -20.44 1.13 -10.57
CA GLN A 189 -20.51 -0.11 -11.36
C GLN A 189 -20.48 -1.38 -10.49
N GLY A 190 -20.37 -1.24 -9.16
CA GLY A 190 -20.23 -2.37 -8.24
C GLY A 190 -18.84 -3.03 -8.26
N GLY A 191 -17.83 -2.30 -8.70
CA GLY A 191 -16.43 -2.72 -8.71
C GLY A 191 -15.66 -2.25 -7.47
N TYR A 192 -14.38 -2.63 -7.39
CA TYR A 192 -13.46 -2.35 -6.29
C TYR A 192 -12.35 -1.40 -6.72
N PHE A 193 -11.90 -0.55 -5.79
CA PHE A 193 -10.90 0.47 -6.03
C PHE A 193 -9.61 0.22 -5.25
N VAL A 194 -8.52 0.03 -5.99
CA VAL A 194 -7.16 -0.18 -5.47
C VAL A 194 -6.29 1.03 -5.80
N VAL A 195 -5.63 1.59 -4.80
CA VAL A 195 -4.81 2.80 -4.96
C VAL A 195 -3.34 2.51 -4.64
N ASP A 196 -2.46 2.74 -5.61
CA ASP A 196 -1.02 2.79 -5.38
C ASP A 196 -0.64 4.17 -4.82
N GLY A 197 -0.44 4.23 -3.50
CA GLY A 197 -0.08 5.42 -2.75
C GLY A 197 1.42 5.63 -2.55
N ALA A 198 2.27 4.88 -3.27
CA ALA A 198 3.72 4.91 -3.05
C ALA A 198 4.34 6.31 -3.22
N GLN A 199 3.80 7.14 -4.10
CA GLN A 199 4.28 8.52 -4.29
C GLN A 199 3.38 9.57 -3.63
N SER A 200 2.10 9.32 -3.44
CA SER A 200 1.23 10.29 -2.77
C SER A 200 1.57 10.40 -1.27
N THR A 201 1.75 9.26 -0.59
CA THR A 201 1.98 9.25 0.86
C THR A 201 3.14 10.15 1.31
N PRO A 202 4.32 10.21 0.63
CA PRO A 202 5.39 11.12 1.02
C PRO A 202 5.18 12.58 0.64
N HIS A 203 4.26 12.92 -0.28
CA HIS A 203 4.22 14.24 -0.91
C HIS A 203 2.95 15.04 -0.65
N ILE A 204 1.82 14.37 -0.43
CA ILE A 204 0.52 15.03 -0.20
C ILE A 204 -0.20 14.38 0.98
N PRO A 205 -1.10 15.11 1.67
CA PRO A 205 -2.00 14.48 2.65
C PRO A 205 -2.85 13.39 1.99
N VAL A 206 -2.94 12.24 2.65
CA VAL A 206 -3.76 11.11 2.20
C VAL A 206 -4.86 10.84 3.22
N ASN A 207 -6.08 10.64 2.73
CA ASN A 207 -7.19 10.13 3.52
C ASN A 207 -7.90 9.05 2.70
N VAL A 208 -7.72 7.79 3.09
CA VAL A 208 -8.23 6.64 2.35
C VAL A 208 -9.74 6.57 2.30
N GLU A 209 -10.42 7.11 3.33
CA GLU A 209 -11.88 7.21 3.39
C GLU A 209 -12.42 8.26 2.40
N GLU A 210 -11.79 9.43 2.36
CA GLU A 210 -12.18 10.50 1.41
C GLU A 210 -11.90 10.10 -0.04
N ILE A 211 -10.82 9.36 -0.28
CA ILE A 211 -10.51 8.77 -1.59
C ILE A 211 -11.56 7.72 -1.97
N GLY A 212 -12.18 7.09 -0.98
CA GLY A 212 -13.07 5.95 -1.18
C GLY A 212 -12.32 4.70 -1.63
N ALA A 213 -11.06 4.52 -1.21
CA ALA A 213 -10.29 3.34 -1.55
C ALA A 213 -10.87 2.09 -0.88
N ASP A 214 -10.79 0.95 -1.55
CA ASP A 214 -11.02 -0.38 -0.95
C ASP A 214 -9.70 -0.99 -0.49
N PHE A 215 -8.61 -0.68 -1.22
CA PHE A 215 -7.24 -1.01 -0.86
C PHE A 215 -6.31 0.17 -1.16
N PHE A 216 -5.34 0.41 -0.29
CA PHE A 216 -4.32 1.44 -0.46
C PHE A 216 -2.94 0.86 -0.08
N ALA A 217 -1.93 1.10 -0.92
CA ALA A 217 -0.61 0.52 -0.72
C ALA A 217 0.48 1.59 -0.64
N LEU A 218 1.42 1.45 0.30
CA LEU A 218 2.57 2.35 0.44
C LEU A 218 3.87 1.60 0.78
N SER A 219 5.00 2.28 0.58
CA SER A 219 6.34 1.77 0.92
C SER A 219 7.04 2.67 1.91
N ALA A 220 7.51 2.11 3.02
CA ALA A 220 8.17 2.86 4.08
C ALA A 220 9.44 3.60 3.60
N HIS A 221 10.20 3.00 2.68
CA HIS A 221 11.45 3.62 2.20
C HIS A 221 11.27 4.93 1.42
N LYS A 222 10.05 5.30 1.06
CA LYS A 222 9.71 6.58 0.43
C LYS A 222 9.25 7.64 1.45
N ILE A 223 8.82 7.21 2.64
CA ILE A 223 8.40 8.07 3.77
C ILE A 223 9.43 8.01 4.92
N PHE A 224 10.73 8.00 4.57
CA PHE A 224 11.87 7.99 5.50
C PHE A 224 12.07 6.69 6.29
N GLY A 225 11.22 5.68 6.14
CA GLY A 225 11.33 4.40 6.83
C GLY A 225 12.36 3.44 6.21
N PRO A 226 12.65 2.30 6.82
CA PRO A 226 13.63 1.33 6.34
C PRO A 226 13.18 0.63 5.04
N PHE A 227 14.13 0.02 4.34
CA PHE A 227 13.83 -0.95 3.30
C PHE A 227 13.20 -2.21 3.89
N GLY A 228 12.43 -2.92 3.08
CA GLY A 228 11.80 -4.17 3.51
C GLY A 228 10.54 -3.97 4.34
N MET A 229 10.02 -2.75 4.40
CA MET A 229 8.76 -2.41 5.07
C MET A 229 7.81 -1.66 4.13
N GLY A 230 6.56 -2.06 4.16
CA GLY A 230 5.45 -1.43 3.47
C GLY A 230 4.14 -1.70 4.18
N VAL A 231 3.07 -1.19 3.61
CA VAL A 231 1.71 -1.33 4.16
C VAL A 231 0.75 -1.59 3.02
N LEU A 232 -0.17 -2.51 3.27
CA LEU A 232 -1.46 -2.57 2.63
C LEU A 232 -2.50 -2.12 3.65
N TRP A 233 -3.25 -1.07 3.33
CA TRP A 233 -4.52 -0.81 3.99
C TRP A 233 -5.64 -1.41 3.15
N GLY A 234 -6.64 -1.99 3.78
CA GLY A 234 -7.82 -2.51 3.11
C GLY A 234 -9.01 -2.51 4.06
N LYS A 235 -10.21 -2.32 3.53
CA LYS A 235 -11.44 -2.39 4.32
C LYS A 235 -11.53 -3.73 5.05
N ASP A 236 -11.88 -3.71 6.34
CA ASP A 236 -11.91 -4.89 7.21
C ASP A 236 -12.69 -6.07 6.60
N GLU A 237 -13.84 -5.80 6.03
CA GLU A 237 -14.69 -6.80 5.36
C GLU A 237 -14.01 -7.48 4.17
N LEU A 238 -13.20 -6.75 3.40
CA LEU A 238 -12.49 -7.28 2.24
C LEU A 238 -11.25 -8.08 2.69
N LEU A 239 -10.52 -7.60 3.69
CA LEU A 239 -9.40 -8.33 4.26
C LEU A 239 -9.84 -9.67 4.85
N ARG A 240 -11.00 -9.71 5.54
CA ARG A 240 -11.57 -10.96 6.09
C ARG A 240 -12.05 -11.94 5.03
N ALA A 241 -12.49 -11.43 3.88
CA ALA A 241 -12.96 -12.25 2.77
C ALA A 241 -11.80 -12.85 1.95
N MET A 242 -10.59 -12.32 2.09
CA MET A 242 -9.42 -12.78 1.32
C MET A 242 -8.87 -14.10 1.87
N PRO A 243 -8.50 -15.07 1.01
CA PRO A 243 -7.65 -16.16 1.42
C PRO A 243 -6.23 -15.65 1.77
N PRO A 244 -5.50 -16.34 2.65
CA PRO A 244 -4.13 -15.97 2.98
C PRO A 244 -3.23 -15.92 1.74
N PHE A 245 -2.42 -14.87 1.64
CA PHE A 245 -1.40 -14.73 0.59
C PHE A 245 -0.20 -15.63 0.81
N LEU A 246 0.27 -15.67 2.08
CA LEU A 246 1.32 -16.56 2.53
C LEU A 246 0.77 -17.38 3.70
N THR A 247 1.17 -18.65 3.78
CA THR A 247 0.79 -19.53 4.88
C THR A 247 2.01 -19.88 5.73
N GLY A 248 1.81 -20.02 7.04
CA GLY A 248 2.89 -20.31 7.97
C GLY A 248 2.50 -20.11 9.43
N GLY A 249 3.45 -19.73 10.27
CA GLY A 249 3.20 -19.46 11.68
C GLY A 249 2.35 -18.20 11.92
N GLU A 250 1.75 -18.14 13.09
CA GLU A 250 0.99 -17.00 13.66
C GLU A 250 -0.37 -16.66 13.00
N MET A 251 -0.64 -17.16 11.82
CA MET A 251 -1.90 -16.92 11.08
C MET A 251 -2.89 -18.10 11.19
N ILE A 252 -2.58 -19.11 11.99
CA ILE A 252 -3.35 -20.34 12.16
C ILE A 252 -4.21 -20.24 13.43
N ASP A 253 -5.49 -20.57 13.31
CA ASP A 253 -6.36 -20.83 14.47
C ASP A 253 -6.26 -22.29 14.89
N SER A 254 -6.46 -23.22 13.95
CA SER A 254 -6.29 -24.67 14.19
C SER A 254 -5.59 -25.35 13.02
N VAL A 255 -4.89 -26.45 13.29
CA VAL A 255 -4.22 -27.26 12.27
C VAL A 255 -4.40 -28.74 12.57
N THR A 256 -4.67 -29.54 11.53
CA THR A 256 -4.69 -30.99 11.54
C THR A 256 -3.64 -31.53 10.57
N GLU A 257 -3.56 -32.85 10.42
CA GLU A 257 -2.64 -33.47 9.43
C GLU A 257 -3.01 -33.12 7.97
N GLN A 258 -4.25 -32.74 7.69
CA GLN A 258 -4.77 -32.56 6.32
C GLN A 258 -5.30 -31.15 6.05
N ASP A 259 -5.61 -30.37 7.10
CA ASP A 259 -6.29 -29.08 6.96
C ASP A 259 -5.91 -28.10 8.05
N ALA A 260 -6.18 -26.80 7.80
CA ALA A 260 -5.95 -25.72 8.74
C ALA A 260 -7.06 -24.67 8.66
N THR A 261 -7.35 -24.02 9.78
CA THR A 261 -8.19 -22.82 9.84
C THR A 261 -7.36 -21.58 10.20
N TRP A 262 -7.85 -20.42 9.80
CA TRP A 262 -7.10 -19.17 9.88
C TRP A 262 -7.55 -18.34 11.08
N ALA A 263 -6.59 -17.73 11.75
CA ALA A 263 -6.86 -16.72 12.76
C ALA A 263 -7.51 -15.47 12.14
N PRO A 264 -8.23 -14.66 12.93
CA PRO A 264 -8.71 -13.36 12.45
C PRO A 264 -7.60 -12.46 11.95
N VAL A 265 -7.89 -11.64 10.91
CA VAL A 265 -6.97 -10.63 10.37
C VAL A 265 -7.01 -9.35 11.23
N PRO A 266 -5.96 -8.59 11.21
CA PRO A 266 -4.57 -8.88 10.84
C PRO A 266 -3.80 -9.52 11.96
#